data_04ee2eb4511764be2baad42b01ed57ba
#
_entry.id   04ee2eb4511764be2baad42b01ed57ba
#
_cell.length_a   1.000
_cell.length_b   1.000
_cell.length_c   1.000
_cell.angle_alpha   90.00
_cell.angle_beta   90.00
_cell.angle_gamma   90.00
#
_symmetry.space_group_name_H-M   'P 1'
#
loop_
_entity.id
_entity.type
_entity.pdbx_description
1 polymer ?
#
loop_
_entity_poly.entity_id
_entity_poly.type
_entity_poly.pdbx_seq_one_letter_code
_entity_poly.pdbx_strand_id
1 'polypeptide(L)'
;MAKGVFLGVVSVVTVLPAMLLIFDKAIEKTKHKEILPRFEKLKNFNIKHYKAIIVAFLIILPIAIYGYSNISVYYDLNKTLPQTLPSIEATNTLEDKFNMVSTELALVSKDVPSYKVNEMLNKIQDLDGVEFALGYSSLADNGIPEEIIPDSIKDILQNDKYQLVVISSKYELATDELNNQVDKINSIIKEYDNNALLAGEGPLMKDLVEISDHDFNSVNSVSIAVIF
;
A
#
# COMPACT_ATOMS: atom_id res chain seq x y z
N MET A 1 15.13 3.19 -0.66
CA MET A 1 15.47 3.13 -2.11
C MET A 1 16.39 4.27 -2.59
N ALA A 2 16.13 5.56 -2.30
CA ALA A 2 16.94 6.71 -2.78
C ALA A 2 18.46 6.60 -2.50
N LYS A 3 18.86 6.10 -1.32
CA LYS A 3 20.28 5.86 -0.97
C LYS A 3 20.96 4.87 -1.93
N GLY A 4 20.24 3.84 -2.38
CA GLY A 4 20.77 2.84 -3.32
C GLY A 4 21.03 3.43 -4.70
N VAL A 5 20.12 4.27 -5.20
CA VAL A 5 20.29 4.96 -6.50
C VAL A 5 21.50 5.90 -6.44
N PHE A 6 21.60 6.72 -5.40
CA PHE A 6 22.74 7.62 -5.22
C PHE A 6 24.09 6.86 -5.18
N LEU A 7 24.19 5.81 -4.37
CA LEU A 7 25.40 4.98 -4.30
C LEU A 7 25.69 4.29 -5.63
N GLY A 8 24.65 3.87 -6.37
CA GLY A 8 24.79 3.28 -7.69
C GLY A 8 25.42 4.26 -8.69
N VAL A 9 24.93 5.49 -8.74
CA VAL A 9 25.48 6.53 -9.62
C VAL A 9 26.92 6.86 -9.25
N VAL A 10 27.21 7.06 -7.97
CA VAL A 10 28.59 7.31 -7.49
C VAL A 10 29.51 6.16 -7.89
N SER A 11 29.08 4.92 -7.72
CA SER A 11 29.85 3.73 -8.11
C SER A 11 30.11 3.68 -9.60
N VAL A 12 29.11 3.95 -10.43
CA VAL A 12 29.26 3.92 -11.90
C VAL A 12 30.22 5.03 -12.37
N VAL A 13 30.10 6.24 -11.82
CA VAL A 13 30.95 7.37 -12.23
C VAL A 13 32.39 7.23 -11.75
N THR A 14 32.62 6.60 -10.59
CA THR A 14 33.97 6.50 -9.99
C THR A 14 34.61 5.13 -10.24
N VAL A 15 33.93 4.04 -9.89
CA VAL A 15 34.49 2.68 -9.91
C VAL A 15 34.62 2.15 -11.35
N LEU A 16 33.60 2.37 -12.21
CA LEU A 16 33.64 1.85 -13.55
C LEU A 16 34.79 2.41 -14.39
N PRO A 17 35.05 3.73 -14.45
CA PRO A 17 36.21 4.27 -15.15
C PRO A 17 37.54 3.78 -14.57
N ALA A 18 37.65 3.68 -13.24
CA ALA A 18 38.85 3.16 -12.58
C ALA A 18 39.12 1.69 -12.95
N MET A 19 38.08 0.86 -12.96
CA MET A 19 38.18 -0.55 -13.38
C MET A 19 38.59 -0.67 -14.85
N LEU A 20 38.00 0.12 -15.73
CA LEU A 20 38.34 0.12 -17.16
C LEU A 20 39.84 0.45 -17.37
N LEU A 21 40.39 1.42 -16.62
CA LEU A 21 41.81 1.75 -16.69
C LEU A 21 42.71 0.61 -16.14
N ILE A 22 42.31 -0.02 -15.04
CA ILE A 22 43.07 -1.13 -14.45
C ILE A 22 43.08 -2.35 -15.40
N PHE A 23 41.95 -2.66 -15.99
CA PHE A 23 41.78 -3.83 -16.85
C PHE A 23 42.02 -3.55 -18.34
N ASP A 24 42.46 -2.37 -18.71
CA ASP A 24 42.69 -1.96 -20.14
C ASP A 24 43.50 -2.99 -20.90
N LYS A 25 44.66 -3.41 -20.39
CA LYS A 25 45.51 -4.43 -21.00
C LYS A 25 44.84 -5.80 -21.15
N ALA A 26 43.97 -6.18 -20.20
CA ALA A 26 43.24 -7.43 -20.26
C ALA A 26 42.11 -7.36 -21.29
N ILE A 27 41.42 -6.23 -21.39
CA ILE A 27 40.37 -5.94 -22.38
C ILE A 27 40.98 -5.96 -23.78
N GLU A 28 42.12 -5.32 -23.96
CA GLU A 28 42.81 -5.30 -25.25
C GLU A 28 43.25 -6.68 -25.71
N LYS A 29 43.74 -7.51 -24.77
CA LYS A 29 44.17 -8.90 -25.06
C LYS A 29 42.99 -9.82 -25.41
N THR A 30 41.79 -9.56 -24.86
CA THR A 30 40.55 -10.34 -25.09
C THR A 30 39.69 -9.75 -26.21
N LYS A 31 40.19 -8.78 -26.97
CA LYS A 31 39.47 -8.13 -28.06
C LYS A 31 39.03 -9.14 -29.13
N HIS A 32 37.74 -9.23 -29.31
CA HIS A 32 37.12 -10.10 -30.33
C HIS A 32 36.40 -9.26 -31.42
N LYS A 33 35.99 -9.95 -32.47
CA LYS A 33 35.24 -9.33 -33.57
C LYS A 33 33.92 -8.72 -33.02
N GLU A 34 33.56 -7.53 -33.51
CA GLU A 34 32.29 -6.89 -33.16
C GLU A 34 31.11 -7.82 -33.50
N ILE A 35 30.35 -8.23 -32.47
CA ILE A 35 29.18 -9.12 -32.59
C ILE A 35 27.94 -8.32 -33.00
N LEU A 36 27.87 -7.04 -32.57
CA LEU A 36 26.74 -6.17 -32.88
C LEU A 36 26.92 -5.51 -34.25
N PRO A 37 25.88 -5.54 -35.08
CA PRO A 37 25.92 -4.82 -36.35
C PRO A 37 26.02 -3.31 -36.15
N ARG A 38 26.76 -2.62 -36.99
CA ARG A 38 26.83 -1.16 -36.95
C ARG A 38 25.50 -0.56 -37.41
N PHE A 39 24.82 0.12 -36.50
CA PHE A 39 23.51 0.75 -36.74
C PHE A 39 23.65 2.10 -37.49
N GLU A 40 24.46 2.13 -38.55
CA GLU A 40 24.71 3.35 -39.38
C GLU A 40 23.41 4.00 -39.89
N LYS A 41 22.44 3.18 -40.32
CA LYS A 41 21.14 3.69 -40.79
C LYS A 41 20.37 4.38 -39.67
N LEU A 42 20.37 3.81 -38.46
CA LEU A 42 19.69 4.37 -37.30
C LEU A 42 20.37 5.66 -36.83
N LYS A 43 21.71 5.68 -36.80
CA LYS A 43 22.51 6.87 -36.51
C LYS A 43 22.17 8.01 -37.46
N ASN A 44 22.22 7.75 -38.79
CA ASN A 44 21.94 8.75 -39.79
C ASN A 44 20.50 9.24 -39.77
N PHE A 45 19.54 8.35 -39.48
CA PHE A 45 18.13 8.71 -39.26
C PHE A 45 17.97 9.66 -38.06
N ASN A 46 18.56 9.33 -36.91
CA ASN A 46 18.50 10.16 -35.72
C ASN A 46 19.15 11.54 -35.95
N ILE A 47 20.31 11.60 -36.56
CA ILE A 47 20.99 12.86 -36.86
C ILE A 47 20.17 13.71 -37.84
N LYS A 48 19.58 13.09 -38.84
CA LYS A 48 18.78 13.82 -39.86
C LYS A 48 17.48 14.37 -39.27
N HIS A 49 16.85 13.62 -38.35
CA HIS A 49 15.50 13.93 -37.82
C HIS A 49 15.50 14.38 -36.38
N TYR A 50 16.65 14.76 -35.77
CA TYR A 50 16.75 15.08 -34.37
C TYR A 50 15.72 16.11 -33.89
N LYS A 51 15.44 17.16 -34.70
CA LYS A 51 14.43 18.18 -34.33
C LYS A 51 13.03 17.60 -34.25
N ALA A 52 12.65 16.74 -35.19
CA ALA A 52 11.35 16.08 -35.19
C ALA A 52 11.23 15.11 -34.01
N ILE A 53 12.30 14.40 -33.65
CA ILE A 53 12.36 13.51 -32.51
C ILE A 53 12.20 14.29 -31.20
N ILE A 54 12.87 15.43 -31.05
CA ILE A 54 12.72 16.31 -29.86
C ILE A 54 11.29 16.83 -29.76
N VAL A 55 10.69 17.30 -30.84
CA VAL A 55 9.31 17.78 -30.83
C VAL A 55 8.33 16.65 -30.45
N ALA A 56 8.50 15.47 -31.04
CA ALA A 56 7.69 14.29 -30.71
C ALA A 56 7.82 13.92 -29.24
N PHE A 57 9.04 13.93 -28.69
CA PHE A 57 9.29 13.68 -27.28
C PHE A 57 8.57 14.71 -26.37
N LEU A 58 8.68 16.01 -26.71
CA LEU A 58 8.04 17.08 -25.96
C LEU A 58 6.50 17.01 -26.00
N ILE A 59 5.90 16.39 -27.02
CA ILE A 59 4.46 16.16 -27.11
C ILE A 59 4.06 14.93 -26.28
N ILE A 60 4.86 13.85 -26.33
CA ILE A 60 4.56 12.60 -25.63
C ILE A 60 4.79 12.74 -24.12
N LEU A 61 5.80 13.53 -23.71
CA LEU A 61 6.16 13.70 -22.30
C LEU A 61 5.00 14.18 -21.41
N PRO A 62 4.24 15.25 -21.74
CA PRO A 62 3.09 15.66 -20.94
C PRO A 62 2.00 14.58 -20.87
N ILE A 63 1.77 13.85 -21.96
CA ILE A 63 0.79 12.74 -21.99
C ILE A 63 1.23 11.61 -21.04
N ALA A 64 2.51 11.29 -21.05
CA ALA A 64 3.09 10.28 -20.17
C ALA A 64 3.02 10.71 -18.69
N ILE A 65 3.33 11.98 -18.39
CA ILE A 65 3.21 12.54 -17.03
C ILE A 65 1.76 12.51 -16.58
N TYR A 66 0.82 12.91 -17.42
CA TYR A 66 -0.61 12.84 -17.10
C TYR A 66 -1.06 11.40 -16.85
N GLY A 67 -0.66 10.44 -17.69
CA GLY A 67 -0.93 9.02 -17.48
C GLY A 67 -0.35 8.52 -16.16
N TYR A 68 0.90 8.85 -15.88
CA TYR A 68 1.57 8.45 -14.63
C TYR A 68 0.89 9.00 -13.38
N SER A 69 0.47 10.27 -13.39
CA SER A 69 -0.19 10.90 -12.24
C SER A 69 -1.62 10.40 -11.98
N ASN A 70 -2.22 9.69 -12.93
CA ASN A 70 -3.56 9.10 -12.79
C ASN A 70 -3.53 7.56 -12.58
N ILE A 71 -2.35 6.99 -12.41
CA ILE A 71 -2.23 5.57 -12.07
C ILE A 71 -2.22 5.44 -10.55
N SER A 72 -3.27 4.84 -10.01
CA SER A 72 -3.30 4.39 -8.62
C SER A 72 -2.61 3.04 -8.52
N VAL A 73 -1.57 2.94 -7.69
CA VAL A 73 -0.87 1.68 -7.46
C VAL A 73 -1.54 0.98 -6.27
N TYR A 74 -2.45 0.06 -6.56
CA TYR A 74 -3.10 -0.77 -5.56
C TYR A 74 -2.43 -2.13 -5.48
N TYR A 75 -2.06 -2.54 -4.27
CA TYR A 75 -1.47 -3.84 -3.99
C TYR A 75 -2.51 -4.76 -3.35
N ASP A 76 -3.39 -5.37 -4.14
CA ASP A 76 -4.21 -6.47 -3.66
C ASP A 76 -3.48 -7.79 -3.94
N LEU A 77 -2.77 -8.28 -2.92
CA LEU A 77 -2.03 -9.54 -3.01
C LEU A 77 -2.97 -10.73 -3.19
N ASN A 78 -4.17 -10.68 -2.64
CA ASN A 78 -5.14 -11.78 -2.70
C ASN A 78 -5.59 -12.04 -4.13
N LYS A 79 -5.75 -11.00 -4.95
CA LYS A 79 -6.10 -11.12 -6.38
C LYS A 79 -5.00 -11.73 -7.25
N THR A 80 -3.75 -11.73 -6.78
CA THR A 80 -2.62 -12.34 -7.50
C THR A 80 -2.44 -13.82 -7.21
N LEU A 81 -3.09 -14.33 -6.15
CA LEU A 81 -3.00 -15.73 -5.74
C LEU A 81 -3.96 -16.62 -6.54
N PRO A 82 -3.62 -17.91 -6.72
CA PRO A 82 -4.54 -18.85 -7.34
C PRO A 82 -5.86 -18.94 -6.57
N GLN A 83 -6.99 -18.80 -7.27
CA GLN A 83 -8.34 -18.83 -6.68
C GLN A 83 -8.72 -20.20 -6.10
N THR A 84 -7.91 -21.22 -6.37
CA THR A 84 -8.09 -22.59 -5.85
C THR A 84 -7.45 -22.82 -4.49
N LEU A 85 -6.81 -21.80 -3.90
CA LEU A 85 -6.25 -21.91 -2.56
C LEU A 85 -7.38 -21.97 -1.52
N PRO A 86 -7.33 -22.90 -0.54
CA PRO A 86 -8.39 -23.02 0.48
C PRO A 86 -8.64 -21.73 1.25
N SER A 87 -7.62 -20.91 1.48
CA SER A 87 -7.77 -19.59 2.13
C SER A 87 -8.55 -18.59 1.27
N ILE A 88 -8.30 -18.57 -0.04
CA ILE A 88 -9.02 -17.69 -0.98
C ILE A 88 -10.47 -18.14 -1.13
N GLU A 89 -10.70 -19.46 -1.24
CA GLU A 89 -12.06 -20.03 -1.28
C GLU A 89 -12.85 -19.72 0.00
N ALA A 90 -12.18 -19.76 1.17
CA ALA A 90 -12.80 -19.39 2.44
C ALA A 90 -13.14 -17.88 2.48
N THR A 91 -12.23 -17.01 2.02
CA THR A 91 -12.47 -15.56 1.93
C THR A 91 -13.63 -15.25 1.00
N ASN A 92 -13.67 -15.85 -0.20
CA ASN A 92 -14.79 -15.69 -1.13
C ASN A 92 -16.11 -16.16 -0.53
N THR A 93 -16.08 -17.22 0.28
CA THR A 93 -17.27 -17.71 1.00
C THR A 93 -17.76 -16.72 2.07
N LEU A 94 -16.84 -16.07 2.80
CA LEU A 94 -17.19 -15.02 3.75
C LEU A 94 -17.80 -13.81 3.05
N GLU A 95 -17.25 -13.41 1.92
CA GLU A 95 -17.82 -12.35 1.08
C GLU A 95 -19.23 -12.71 0.59
N ASP A 96 -19.38 -13.86 -0.06
CA ASP A 96 -20.65 -14.29 -0.68
C ASP A 96 -21.79 -14.54 0.33
N LYS A 97 -21.47 -15.01 1.53
CA LYS A 97 -22.46 -15.43 2.52
C LYS A 97 -22.71 -14.43 3.64
N PHE A 98 -21.73 -13.59 3.94
CA PHE A 98 -21.75 -12.69 5.09
C PHE A 98 -21.46 -11.23 4.73
N ASN A 99 -21.23 -10.90 3.45
CA ASN A 99 -20.77 -9.59 2.96
C ASN A 99 -19.48 -9.08 3.68
N MET A 100 -18.69 -10.00 4.19
CA MET A 100 -17.43 -9.69 4.88
C MET A 100 -16.29 -9.69 3.87
N VAL A 101 -15.97 -8.52 3.33
CA VAL A 101 -14.92 -8.37 2.33
C VAL A 101 -13.61 -7.95 2.97
N SER A 102 -13.65 -7.01 3.91
CA SER A 102 -12.51 -6.62 4.73
C SER A 102 -12.87 -6.58 6.22
N THR A 103 -11.85 -6.75 7.07
CA THR A 103 -12.02 -6.73 8.51
C THR A 103 -10.98 -5.84 9.14
N GLU A 104 -11.43 -4.84 9.89
CA GLU A 104 -10.62 -3.91 10.64
C GLU A 104 -10.78 -4.20 12.14
N LEU A 105 -9.70 -3.99 12.87
CA LEU A 105 -9.63 -4.20 14.32
C LEU A 105 -9.24 -2.89 15.00
N ALA A 106 -10.07 -2.40 15.90
CA ALA A 106 -9.72 -1.25 16.71
C ALA A 106 -9.39 -1.66 18.14
N LEU A 107 -8.27 -1.14 18.64
CA LEU A 107 -7.85 -1.28 20.04
C LEU A 107 -8.13 0.04 20.75
N VAL A 108 -9.07 0.04 21.65
CA VAL A 108 -9.49 1.20 22.45
C VAL A 108 -9.08 0.97 23.90
N SER A 109 -8.66 2.02 24.62
CA SER A 109 -8.30 1.90 26.04
C SER A 109 -9.47 1.34 26.85
N LYS A 110 -9.17 0.46 27.80
CA LYS A 110 -10.16 -0.03 28.77
C LYS A 110 -10.72 1.06 29.67
N ASP A 111 -10.00 2.17 29.82
CA ASP A 111 -10.46 3.32 30.62
C ASP A 111 -11.63 4.07 29.99
N VAL A 112 -11.90 3.85 28.68
CA VAL A 112 -13.06 4.41 28.01
C VAL A 112 -14.32 3.69 28.49
N PRO A 113 -15.28 4.40 29.06
CA PRO A 113 -16.51 3.78 29.59
C PRO A 113 -17.31 3.06 28.48
N SER A 114 -17.96 1.94 28.85
CA SER A 114 -18.70 1.10 27.88
C SER A 114 -19.76 1.87 27.09
N TYR A 115 -20.47 2.83 27.72
CA TYR A 115 -21.46 3.64 27.01
C TYR A 115 -20.83 4.51 25.89
N LYS A 116 -19.61 5.00 26.10
CA LYS A 116 -18.87 5.77 25.06
C LYS A 116 -18.40 4.86 23.92
N VAL A 117 -17.95 3.65 24.27
CA VAL A 117 -17.60 2.65 23.26
C VAL A 117 -18.82 2.29 22.41
N ASN A 118 -19.98 2.12 23.03
CA ASN A 118 -21.22 1.85 22.30
C ASN A 118 -21.66 3.03 21.40
N GLU A 119 -21.51 4.27 21.87
CA GLU A 119 -21.76 5.46 21.05
C GLU A 119 -20.81 5.52 19.85
N MET A 120 -19.53 5.21 20.05
CA MET A 120 -18.53 5.07 19.01
C MET A 120 -18.91 3.98 18.00
N LEU A 121 -19.29 2.79 18.49
CA LEU A 121 -19.71 1.66 17.64
C LEU A 121 -20.91 2.02 16.79
N ASN A 122 -21.92 2.69 17.35
CA ASN A 122 -23.10 3.14 16.62
C ASN A 122 -22.71 4.12 15.50
N LYS A 123 -21.83 5.09 15.77
CA LYS A 123 -21.33 6.01 14.75
C LYS A 123 -20.57 5.28 13.63
N ILE A 124 -19.80 4.25 13.97
CA ILE A 124 -19.07 3.44 12.97
C ILE A 124 -20.07 2.60 12.17
N GLN A 125 -21.06 1.99 12.82
CA GLN A 125 -22.10 1.20 12.16
C GLN A 125 -22.94 2.02 11.15
N ASP A 126 -23.13 3.31 11.41
CA ASP A 126 -23.87 4.23 10.53
C ASP A 126 -23.05 4.66 9.30
N LEU A 127 -21.75 4.33 9.20
CA LEU A 127 -20.95 4.61 8.02
C LEU A 127 -21.36 3.72 6.86
N ASP A 128 -21.41 4.32 5.67
CA ASP A 128 -21.67 3.55 4.45
C ASP A 128 -20.57 2.51 4.24
N GLY A 129 -20.97 1.30 3.94
CA GLY A 129 -20.09 0.18 3.69
C GLY A 129 -19.70 -0.63 4.93
N VAL A 130 -20.02 -0.19 6.13
CA VAL A 130 -19.85 -1.01 7.34
C VAL A 130 -20.99 -2.02 7.43
N GLU A 131 -20.65 -3.29 7.49
CA GLU A 131 -21.62 -4.37 7.64
C GLU A 131 -21.99 -4.57 9.11
N PHE A 132 -20.97 -4.58 9.98
CA PHE A 132 -21.16 -4.57 11.44
C PHE A 132 -19.93 -3.99 12.15
N ALA A 133 -20.17 -3.48 13.36
CA ALA A 133 -19.14 -3.09 14.31
C ALA A 133 -19.48 -3.69 15.67
N LEU A 134 -18.61 -4.54 16.20
CA LEU A 134 -18.85 -5.31 17.43
C LEU A 134 -17.69 -5.13 18.41
N GLY A 135 -18.05 -4.96 19.68
CA GLY A 135 -17.14 -4.97 20.81
C GLY A 135 -17.76 -5.65 22.00
N TYR A 136 -17.01 -5.83 23.09
CA TYR A 136 -17.54 -6.44 24.31
C TYR A 136 -18.75 -5.67 24.83
N SER A 137 -18.69 -4.35 24.85
CA SER A 137 -19.77 -3.48 25.32
C SER A 137 -21.06 -3.62 24.52
N SER A 138 -20.98 -3.84 23.20
CA SER A 138 -22.17 -4.03 22.36
C SER A 138 -22.87 -5.35 22.60
N LEU A 139 -22.16 -6.39 23.05
CA LEU A 139 -22.78 -7.67 23.45
C LEU A 139 -23.60 -7.51 24.71
N ALA A 140 -23.09 -6.76 25.69
CA ALA A 140 -23.79 -6.51 26.95
C ALA A 140 -25.02 -5.60 26.77
N ASP A 141 -24.94 -4.57 25.93
CA ASP A 141 -26.06 -3.63 25.68
C ASP A 141 -27.20 -4.26 24.85
N ASN A 142 -26.91 -5.26 24.01
CA ASN A 142 -27.93 -6.00 23.26
C ASN A 142 -28.77 -6.95 24.12
N GLY A 143 -28.72 -6.78 25.42
CA GLY A 143 -29.56 -7.52 26.36
C GLY A 143 -29.02 -8.91 26.72
N ILE A 144 -27.78 -9.19 26.43
CA ILE A 144 -27.06 -10.38 26.88
C ILE A 144 -26.50 -10.05 28.29
N PRO A 145 -27.03 -10.64 29.39
CA PRO A 145 -26.43 -10.41 30.70
C PRO A 145 -24.95 -10.80 30.71
N GLU A 146 -24.11 -9.99 31.36
CA GLU A 146 -22.66 -10.24 31.42
C GLU A 146 -22.30 -11.63 31.94
N GLU A 147 -23.17 -12.19 32.83
CA GLU A 147 -22.99 -13.53 33.42
C GLU A 147 -23.15 -14.66 32.38
N ILE A 148 -23.80 -14.38 31.22
CA ILE A 148 -24.04 -15.38 30.19
C ILE A 148 -22.92 -15.34 29.14
N ILE A 149 -22.14 -14.24 29.09
CA ILE A 149 -21.01 -14.14 28.16
C ILE A 149 -19.87 -15.04 28.65
N PRO A 150 -19.45 -16.06 27.87
CA PRO A 150 -18.35 -16.92 28.28
C PRO A 150 -17.06 -16.12 28.54
N ASP A 151 -16.31 -16.48 29.58
CA ASP A 151 -15.03 -15.86 29.91
C ASP A 151 -14.05 -15.88 28.72
N SER A 152 -14.09 -16.93 27.90
CA SER A 152 -13.29 -17.05 26.71
C SER A 152 -13.54 -15.95 25.66
N ILE A 153 -14.77 -15.45 25.53
CA ILE A 153 -15.11 -14.33 24.65
C ILE A 153 -14.65 -13.02 25.30
N LYS A 154 -14.85 -12.89 26.60
CA LYS A 154 -14.37 -11.72 27.33
C LYS A 154 -12.87 -11.55 27.22
N ASP A 155 -12.10 -12.63 27.40
CA ASP A 155 -10.63 -12.64 27.30
C ASP A 155 -10.12 -12.32 25.91
N ILE A 156 -10.88 -12.62 24.85
CA ILE A 156 -10.55 -12.25 23.46
C ILE A 156 -10.84 -10.77 23.21
N LEU A 157 -12.00 -10.27 23.68
CA LEU A 157 -12.45 -8.92 23.37
C LEU A 157 -11.95 -7.86 24.35
N GLN A 158 -11.40 -8.27 25.51
CA GLN A 158 -10.93 -7.36 26.53
C GLN A 158 -9.70 -7.92 27.26
N ASN A 159 -8.74 -7.06 27.56
CA ASN A 159 -7.63 -7.37 28.45
C ASN A 159 -7.45 -6.24 29.48
N ASP A 160 -6.36 -6.27 30.26
CA ASP A 160 -6.12 -5.27 31.31
C ASP A 160 -5.98 -3.83 30.78
N LYS A 161 -5.65 -3.64 29.51
CA LYS A 161 -5.33 -2.33 28.93
C LYS A 161 -6.27 -1.91 27.81
N TYR A 162 -6.78 -2.87 27.04
CA TYR A 162 -7.50 -2.60 25.79
C TYR A 162 -8.81 -3.36 25.69
N GLN A 163 -9.74 -2.76 24.97
CA GLN A 163 -10.95 -3.38 24.43
C GLN A 163 -10.75 -3.52 22.93
N LEU A 164 -11.05 -4.71 22.40
CA LEU A 164 -11.01 -5.01 20.99
C LEU A 164 -12.38 -4.76 20.37
N VAL A 165 -12.39 -4.02 19.28
CA VAL A 165 -13.56 -3.81 18.43
C VAL A 165 -13.27 -4.42 17.07
N VAL A 166 -14.19 -5.22 16.56
CA VAL A 166 -14.15 -5.85 15.26
C VAL A 166 -15.12 -5.12 14.34
N ILE A 167 -14.63 -4.65 13.21
CA ILE A 167 -15.42 -3.91 12.23
C ILE A 167 -15.31 -4.67 10.92
N SER A 168 -16.44 -4.96 10.28
CA SER A 168 -16.48 -5.60 8.96
C SER A 168 -16.99 -4.62 7.92
N SER A 169 -16.34 -4.59 6.79
CA SER A 169 -16.69 -3.76 5.65
C SER A 169 -17.05 -4.61 4.42
N LYS A 170 -17.98 -4.10 3.61
CA LYS A 170 -18.33 -4.65 2.30
C LYS A 170 -17.42 -4.14 1.18
N TYR A 171 -16.53 -3.19 1.46
CA TYR A 171 -15.63 -2.63 0.47
C TYR A 171 -14.41 -3.51 0.25
N GLU A 172 -14.00 -3.63 -1.02
CA GLU A 172 -12.81 -4.37 -1.41
C GLU A 172 -11.54 -3.69 -0.91
N LEU A 173 -10.53 -4.51 -0.62
CA LEU A 173 -9.20 -4.05 -0.27
C LEU A 173 -8.60 -3.20 -1.40
N ALA A 174 -7.78 -2.23 -1.02
CA ALA A 174 -7.07 -1.36 -1.97
C ALA A 174 -8.02 -0.59 -2.91
N THR A 175 -9.15 -0.12 -2.40
CA THR A 175 -10.07 0.79 -3.10
C THR A 175 -10.16 2.14 -2.40
N ASP A 176 -10.54 3.18 -3.14
CA ASP A 176 -10.73 4.52 -2.57
C ASP A 176 -11.89 4.55 -1.57
N GLU A 177 -12.91 3.71 -1.78
CA GLU A 177 -14.06 3.57 -0.89
C GLU A 177 -13.62 3.05 0.48
N LEU A 178 -12.83 1.97 0.51
CA LEU A 178 -12.29 1.43 1.77
C LEU A 178 -11.32 2.39 2.43
N ASN A 179 -10.42 3.02 1.68
CA ASN A 179 -9.46 3.99 2.21
C ASN A 179 -10.18 5.18 2.89
N ASN A 180 -11.22 5.72 2.26
CA ASN A 180 -12.03 6.79 2.83
C ASN A 180 -12.83 6.32 4.06
N GLN A 181 -13.30 5.08 4.07
CA GLN A 181 -13.99 4.50 5.21
C GLN A 181 -13.02 4.32 6.40
N VAL A 182 -11.82 3.79 6.15
CA VAL A 182 -10.74 3.64 7.16
C VAL A 182 -10.40 4.99 7.80
N ASP A 183 -10.32 6.08 7.02
CA ASP A 183 -10.07 7.42 7.54
C ASP A 183 -11.20 7.91 8.46
N LYS A 184 -12.46 7.69 8.07
CA LYS A 184 -13.62 8.04 8.87
C LYS A 184 -13.67 7.23 10.16
N ILE A 185 -13.45 5.90 10.07
CA ILE A 185 -13.38 5.01 11.25
C ILE A 185 -12.28 5.50 12.20
N ASN A 186 -11.09 5.75 11.69
CA ASN A 186 -9.97 6.22 12.50
C ASN A 186 -10.29 7.57 13.16
N SER A 187 -10.93 8.50 12.45
CA SER A 187 -11.34 9.79 12.99
C SER A 187 -12.36 9.62 14.12
N ILE A 188 -13.38 8.77 13.93
CA ILE A 188 -14.38 8.49 14.97
C ILE A 188 -13.70 7.87 16.20
N ILE A 189 -12.85 6.87 16.04
CA ILE A 189 -12.16 6.23 17.16
C ILE A 189 -11.34 7.24 17.96
N LYS A 190 -10.63 8.14 17.27
CA LYS A 190 -9.81 9.19 17.87
C LYS A 190 -10.61 10.27 18.62
N GLU A 191 -11.90 10.46 18.33
CA GLU A 191 -12.78 11.33 19.12
C GLU A 191 -13.00 10.78 20.56
N TYR A 192 -12.97 9.46 20.73
CA TYR A 192 -13.22 8.79 22.00
C TYR A 192 -11.94 8.40 22.75
N ASP A 193 -10.89 8.06 22.01
CA ASP A 193 -9.58 7.71 22.55
C ASP A 193 -8.46 8.11 21.57
N ASN A 194 -7.73 9.18 21.89
CA ASN A 194 -6.61 9.66 21.07
C ASN A 194 -5.48 8.62 20.90
N ASN A 195 -5.37 7.67 21.82
CA ASN A 195 -4.34 6.62 21.79
C ASN A 195 -4.84 5.31 21.16
N ALA A 196 -6.11 5.25 20.77
CA ALA A 196 -6.64 4.06 20.10
C ALA A 196 -5.87 3.77 18.80
N LEU A 197 -5.79 2.50 18.46
CA LEU A 197 -5.09 2.01 17.28
C LEU A 197 -6.09 1.30 16.37
N LEU A 198 -6.01 1.58 15.09
CA LEU A 198 -6.75 0.87 14.06
C LEU A 198 -5.78 -0.04 13.30
N ALA A 199 -6.11 -1.33 13.20
CA ALA A 199 -5.33 -2.35 12.54
C ALA A 199 -6.25 -3.18 11.62
N GLY A 200 -5.68 -4.01 10.79
CA GLY A 200 -6.41 -4.87 9.84
C GLY A 200 -5.87 -4.75 8.44
N GLU A 201 -6.49 -5.47 7.50
CA GLU A 201 -6.01 -5.48 6.11
C GLU A 201 -6.23 -4.13 5.43
N GLY A 202 -7.37 -3.48 5.64
CA GLY A 202 -7.68 -2.17 5.07
C GLY A 202 -6.67 -1.09 5.48
N PRO A 203 -6.49 -0.80 6.79
CA PRO A 203 -5.48 0.14 7.28
C PRO A 203 -4.07 -0.19 6.83
N LEU A 204 -3.68 -1.49 6.86
CA LEU A 204 -2.35 -1.92 6.43
C LEU A 204 -2.10 -1.64 4.94
N MET A 205 -3.07 -1.94 4.08
CA MET A 205 -2.95 -1.70 2.64
C MET A 205 -2.91 -0.21 2.33
N LYS A 206 -3.70 0.60 3.03
CA LYS A 206 -3.67 2.05 2.91
C LYS A 206 -2.29 2.62 3.27
N ASP A 207 -1.75 2.25 4.43
CA ASP A 207 -0.42 2.69 4.88
C ASP A 207 0.68 2.25 3.88
N LEU A 208 0.57 1.02 3.34
CA LEU A 208 1.51 0.51 2.35
C LEU A 208 1.49 1.34 1.06
N VAL A 209 0.32 1.72 0.57
CA VAL A 209 0.18 2.56 -0.63
C VAL A 209 0.78 3.95 -0.37
N GLU A 210 0.42 4.61 0.74
CA GLU A 210 0.92 5.95 1.08
C GLU A 210 2.45 5.97 1.23
N ILE A 211 3.03 4.98 1.93
CA ILE A 211 4.48 4.86 2.09
C ILE A 211 5.15 4.59 0.74
N SER A 212 4.58 3.71 -0.08
CA SER A 212 5.12 3.37 -1.38
C SER A 212 5.12 4.56 -2.32
N ASP A 213 4.04 5.33 -2.39
CA ASP A 213 3.94 6.53 -3.20
C ASP A 213 4.96 7.59 -2.78
N HIS A 214 5.11 7.82 -1.48
CA HIS A 214 6.12 8.72 -0.96
C HIS A 214 7.55 8.26 -1.33
N ASP A 215 7.83 6.97 -1.20
CA ASP A 215 9.14 6.39 -1.54
C ASP A 215 9.41 6.47 -3.04
N PHE A 216 8.45 6.14 -3.90
CA PHE A 216 8.59 6.26 -5.35
C PHE A 216 8.84 7.71 -5.79
N ASN A 217 8.11 8.67 -5.26
CA ASN A 217 8.30 10.07 -5.56
C ASN A 217 9.69 10.56 -5.10
N SER A 218 10.14 10.12 -3.94
CA SER A 218 11.48 10.45 -3.42
C SER A 218 12.58 9.86 -4.28
N VAL A 219 12.47 8.57 -4.66
CA VAL A 219 13.43 7.88 -5.53
C VAL A 219 13.48 8.52 -6.91
N ASN A 220 12.33 8.82 -7.50
CA ASN A 220 12.26 9.46 -8.82
C ASN A 220 12.89 10.86 -8.79
N SER A 221 12.58 11.67 -7.78
CA SER A 221 13.13 13.02 -7.63
C SER A 221 14.65 12.99 -7.47
N VAL A 222 15.17 12.10 -6.60
CA VAL A 222 16.63 11.94 -6.42
C VAL A 222 17.28 11.41 -7.69
N SER A 223 16.65 10.45 -8.38
CA SER A 223 17.19 9.87 -9.62
C SER A 223 17.30 10.93 -10.71
N ILE A 224 16.25 11.74 -10.89
CA ILE A 224 16.27 12.85 -11.86
C ILE A 224 17.37 13.86 -11.50
N ALA A 225 17.45 14.31 -10.25
CA ALA A 225 18.43 15.29 -9.81
C ALA A 225 19.90 14.82 -9.91
N VAL A 226 20.14 13.50 -9.83
CA VAL A 226 21.50 12.93 -9.90
C VAL A 226 21.92 12.60 -11.34
N ILE A 227 20.96 12.29 -12.23
CA ILE A 227 21.23 11.94 -13.63
C ILE A 227 21.37 13.19 -14.51
N PHE A 228 20.63 14.25 -14.21
CA PHE A 228 20.64 15.52 -14.95
C PHE A 228 21.38 16.63 -14.23
#